data_36790b3256f36032d18004d10bbde9af
#
_entry.id   36790b3256f36032d18004d10bbde9af
#
_cell.length_a   1.000
_cell.length_b   1.000
_cell.length_c   1.000
_cell.angle_alpha   90.00
_cell.angle_beta   90.00
_cell.angle_gamma   90.00
#
_symmetry.space_group_name_H-M   'P 1'
#
loop_
_entity.id
_entity.type
_entity.pdbx_description
1 polymer ?
#
loop_
_entity_poly.entity_id
_entity_poly.type
_entity_poly.pdbx_seq_one_letter_code
_entity_poly.pdbx_strand_id
1 'polypeptide(L)'
;MIIFNCNIFSNFALFFIAFILPGCSHSNPQELKEKYSVEAINYFYETVFYEDYVGRHEFCSKWNKDLYFYVNGDFSKYDTDNVQSVISYLSSLDLPINFYSVSDSSSANVSVYYVNYSYLEEKVGLKNREYERFLGVVYTPRSNSEIEWAKVGIANDARKYKSVSKQDSTKLRYHVVLEEITQMLGVSGDSWHYPHSSFFEGTGLEKNLSDIDKEVVKFLYEPSIPIRYSRQQFEKDFGDVLYHVNAPQKIADYVFANNIPLHFLDYVRRYSFHDSLLVKWPSEIYISLNGNYSKEDSLYFNKAVDVFNSVSKQLQLIVGKKSPENYPSINIHYRSGTKLEGILSDSETVVGVMMFPWRVKSDIRSINKKIDVRKLNMNIFNSLYFSLGFDHNNPDENALAIDSLDNIVIKPDFKEMLALIYEPVFYSGLSLKEFDEALKILKSKKYNNE
;
A
#
# COMPACT_ATOMS: atom_id res chain seq x y z
N MET A 1 -49.20 -68.64 -45.15
CA MET A 1 -48.46 -69.75 -44.55
C MET A 1 -47.04 -69.67 -45.07
N ILE A 2 -46.10 -69.21 -44.32
CA ILE A 2 -44.70 -69.57 -44.24
C ILE A 2 -44.10 -68.68 -43.14
N ILE A 3 -43.60 -69.35 -42.13
CA ILE A 3 -42.94 -68.83 -40.95
C ILE A 3 -41.47 -68.67 -41.35
N PHE A 4 -40.85 -67.51 -41.04
CA PHE A 4 -39.40 -67.48 -40.83
C PHE A 4 -39.08 -66.68 -39.55
N ASN A 5 -38.67 -67.47 -38.59
CA ASN A 5 -37.90 -67.03 -37.42
C ASN A 5 -36.52 -66.56 -37.88
N CYS A 6 -36.05 -65.43 -37.46
CA CYS A 6 -34.65 -65.16 -37.36
C CYS A 6 -34.34 -64.22 -36.20
N ASN A 7 -33.92 -64.81 -35.07
CA ASN A 7 -33.25 -64.16 -33.96
C ASN A 7 -31.89 -63.63 -34.45
N ILE A 8 -31.70 -62.34 -34.38
CA ILE A 8 -30.32 -61.79 -34.37
C ILE A 8 -30.19 -60.92 -33.15
N PHE A 9 -29.55 -61.51 -32.14
CA PHE A 9 -28.98 -60.79 -31.00
C PHE A 9 -27.83 -59.89 -31.54
N SER A 10 -28.06 -58.59 -31.59
CA SER A 10 -27.03 -57.62 -31.84
C SER A 10 -26.64 -57.02 -30.53
N ASN A 11 -25.44 -57.40 -30.04
CA ASN A 11 -24.73 -56.79 -28.94
C ASN A 11 -24.41 -55.33 -29.25
N PHE A 12 -25.22 -54.39 -28.80
CA PHE A 12 -24.84 -52.98 -28.71
C PHE A 12 -23.92 -52.83 -27.49
N ALA A 13 -22.63 -52.91 -27.71
CA ALA A 13 -21.65 -52.41 -26.77
C ALA A 13 -21.80 -50.88 -26.70
N LEU A 14 -22.49 -50.40 -25.68
CA LEU A 14 -22.50 -48.97 -25.30
C LEU A 14 -21.06 -48.59 -24.87
N PHE A 15 -20.31 -48.02 -25.79
CA PHE A 15 -19.13 -47.26 -25.46
C PHE A 15 -19.56 -46.00 -24.69
N PHE A 16 -19.58 -46.05 -23.37
CA PHE A 16 -19.55 -44.86 -22.54
C PHE A 16 -18.16 -44.18 -22.75
N ILE A 17 -18.09 -43.29 -23.71
CA ILE A 17 -17.02 -42.29 -23.73
C ILE A 17 -17.33 -41.38 -22.55
N ALA A 18 -16.70 -41.67 -21.41
CA ALA A 18 -16.59 -40.70 -20.35
C ALA A 18 -15.84 -39.52 -20.90
N PHE A 19 -16.54 -38.50 -21.34
CA PHE A 19 -15.99 -37.16 -21.49
C PHE A 19 -15.52 -36.77 -20.09
N ILE A 20 -14.25 -37.04 -19.83
CA ILE A 20 -13.55 -36.34 -18.77
C ILE A 20 -13.52 -34.89 -19.23
N LEU A 21 -14.54 -34.14 -18.88
CA LEU A 21 -14.45 -32.69 -18.88
C LEU A 21 -13.21 -32.42 -18.02
N PRO A 22 -12.22 -31.66 -18.55
CA PRO A 22 -11.16 -31.20 -17.68
C PRO A 22 -11.89 -30.45 -16.56
N GLY A 23 -12.00 -31.08 -15.42
CA GLY A 23 -12.53 -30.44 -14.23
C GLY A 23 -11.73 -29.17 -14.09
N CYS A 24 -12.41 -28.02 -14.04
CA CYS A 24 -11.77 -26.80 -13.60
C CYS A 24 -11.06 -27.17 -12.30
N SER A 25 -9.76 -27.28 -12.35
CA SER A 25 -8.95 -27.47 -11.16
C SER A 25 -9.11 -26.18 -10.36
N HIS A 26 -10.11 -26.17 -9.48
CA HIS A 26 -10.14 -25.18 -8.43
C HIS A 26 -8.90 -25.47 -7.61
N SER A 27 -7.84 -24.71 -7.82
CA SER A 27 -6.69 -24.81 -6.92
C SER A 27 -7.22 -24.63 -5.51
N ASN A 28 -6.79 -25.51 -4.67
CA ASN A 28 -7.09 -25.43 -3.25
C ASN A 28 -6.56 -24.06 -2.75
N PRO A 29 -7.39 -23.21 -2.12
CA PRO A 29 -6.91 -21.96 -1.53
C PRO A 29 -5.66 -22.15 -0.67
N GLN A 30 -5.49 -23.33 -0.09
CA GLN A 30 -4.31 -23.70 0.67
C GLN A 30 -3.01 -23.66 -0.16
N GLU A 31 -3.03 -24.14 -1.41
CA GLU A 31 -1.87 -24.09 -2.31
C GLU A 31 -1.46 -22.65 -2.63
N LEU A 32 -2.44 -21.76 -2.78
CA LEU A 32 -2.17 -20.33 -2.99
C LEU A 32 -1.58 -19.66 -1.74
N LYS A 33 -2.04 -20.02 -0.54
CA LYS A 33 -1.48 -19.52 0.72
C LYS A 33 -0.04 -20.00 0.97
N GLU A 34 0.33 -21.14 0.42
CA GLU A 34 1.70 -21.66 0.48
C GLU A 34 2.61 -21.04 -0.58
N LYS A 35 2.03 -20.65 -1.71
CA LYS A 35 2.75 -20.07 -2.86
C LYS A 35 3.01 -18.57 -2.72
N TYR A 36 2.08 -17.83 -2.13
CA TYR A 36 2.12 -16.37 -2.02
C TYR A 36 2.25 -15.94 -0.57
N SER A 37 2.93 -14.81 -0.35
CA SER A 37 3.07 -14.25 0.98
C SER A 37 1.72 -13.75 1.52
N VAL A 38 1.55 -13.77 2.85
CA VAL A 38 0.35 -13.23 3.51
C VAL A 38 0.16 -11.76 3.16
N GLU A 39 1.26 -11.02 3.08
CA GLU A 39 1.29 -9.63 2.66
C GLU A 39 0.73 -9.45 1.24
N ALA A 40 1.16 -10.28 0.29
CA ALA A 40 0.68 -10.21 -1.09
C ALA A 40 -0.81 -10.54 -1.20
N ILE A 41 -1.32 -11.50 -0.42
CA ILE A 41 -2.75 -11.83 -0.38
C ILE A 41 -3.57 -10.66 0.18
N ASN A 42 -3.11 -9.99 1.23
CA ASN A 42 -3.76 -8.80 1.77
C ASN A 42 -3.66 -7.62 0.80
N TYR A 43 -2.52 -7.43 0.16
CA TYR A 43 -2.32 -6.37 -0.81
C TYR A 43 -3.14 -6.59 -2.08
N PHE A 44 -3.27 -7.83 -2.54
CA PHE A 44 -4.22 -8.22 -3.59
C PHE A 44 -5.65 -7.83 -3.23
N TYR A 45 -6.10 -8.16 -2.00
CA TYR A 45 -7.43 -7.79 -1.56
C TYR A 45 -7.66 -6.29 -1.60
N GLU A 46 -6.67 -5.51 -1.16
CA GLU A 46 -6.73 -4.06 -1.11
C GLU A 46 -6.75 -3.44 -2.51
N THR A 47 -5.89 -3.90 -3.41
CA THR A 47 -5.69 -3.26 -4.72
C THR A 47 -6.59 -3.80 -5.83
N VAL A 48 -7.19 -4.98 -5.66
CA VAL A 48 -8.06 -5.59 -6.68
C VAL A 48 -9.54 -5.42 -6.36
N PHE A 49 -9.92 -5.49 -5.07
CA PHE A 49 -11.31 -5.32 -4.66
C PHE A 49 -11.65 -3.89 -4.21
N TYR A 50 -10.72 -2.96 -4.34
CA TYR A 50 -10.92 -1.57 -4.02
C TYR A 50 -10.46 -0.69 -5.19
N GLU A 51 -11.22 0.34 -5.51
CA GLU A 51 -10.88 1.36 -6.50
C GLU A 51 -11.14 2.71 -5.89
N ASP A 52 -10.17 3.62 -5.93
CA ASP A 52 -10.15 4.88 -5.19
C ASP A 52 -11.36 5.77 -5.43
N TYR A 53 -11.92 5.70 -6.64
CA TYR A 53 -13.01 6.57 -7.05
C TYR A 53 -14.38 5.90 -7.09
N VAL A 54 -14.42 4.58 -7.13
CA VAL A 54 -15.67 3.80 -7.24
C VAL A 54 -15.97 3.10 -5.91
N GLY A 55 -14.96 2.94 -5.06
CA GLY A 55 -15.06 2.21 -3.82
C GLY A 55 -14.85 0.69 -4.01
N ARG A 56 -15.56 -0.12 -3.24
CA ARG A 56 -15.33 -1.57 -3.24
C ARG A 56 -15.97 -2.25 -4.45
N HIS A 57 -15.18 -3.07 -5.14
CA HIS A 57 -15.69 -3.98 -6.17
C HIS A 57 -16.21 -5.28 -5.55
N GLU A 58 -17.28 -5.78 -6.12
CA GLU A 58 -17.83 -7.09 -5.72
C GLU A 58 -17.02 -8.25 -6.31
N PHE A 59 -16.43 -8.04 -7.49
CA PHE A 59 -15.72 -9.08 -8.24
C PHE A 59 -14.36 -8.57 -8.71
N CYS A 60 -13.36 -9.43 -8.70
CA CYS A 60 -12.12 -9.15 -9.42
C CYS A 60 -12.36 -9.17 -10.93
N SER A 61 -11.59 -8.37 -11.64
CA SER A 61 -11.62 -8.28 -13.10
C SER A 61 -10.24 -8.54 -13.67
N LYS A 62 -10.17 -9.26 -14.78
CA LYS A 62 -8.92 -9.50 -15.48
C LYS A 62 -9.14 -9.77 -16.97
N TRP A 63 -8.06 -9.76 -17.72
CA TRP A 63 -8.07 -10.14 -19.12
C TRP A 63 -8.04 -11.67 -19.26
N ASN A 64 -8.70 -12.17 -20.29
CA ASN A 64 -8.63 -13.58 -20.73
C ASN A 64 -8.11 -13.75 -22.14
N LYS A 65 -7.59 -12.67 -22.74
CA LYS A 65 -7.07 -12.60 -24.10
C LYS A 65 -5.80 -11.77 -24.16
N ASP A 66 -5.05 -11.93 -25.22
CA ASP A 66 -3.84 -11.17 -25.50
C ASP A 66 -4.11 -9.68 -25.67
N LEU A 67 -3.13 -8.86 -25.33
CA LEU A 67 -3.20 -7.42 -25.30
C LEU A 67 -2.43 -6.81 -26.47
N TYR A 68 -3.13 -5.97 -27.24
CA TYR A 68 -2.63 -5.30 -28.42
C TYR A 68 -2.64 -3.79 -28.17
N PHE A 69 -1.46 -3.21 -28.00
CA PHE A 69 -1.25 -1.82 -27.61
C PHE A 69 -1.09 -0.91 -28.81
N TYR A 70 -1.87 0.15 -28.87
CA TYR A 70 -1.74 1.24 -29.82
C TYR A 70 -1.49 2.56 -29.08
N VAL A 71 -0.42 3.28 -29.47
CA VAL A 71 -0.09 4.59 -28.91
C VAL A 71 -0.68 5.69 -29.75
N ASN A 72 -1.37 6.65 -29.13
CA ASN A 72 -2.10 7.73 -29.78
C ASN A 72 -1.85 9.09 -29.10
N GLY A 73 -2.14 10.18 -29.81
CA GLY A 73 -2.05 11.54 -29.28
C GLY A 73 -0.73 12.23 -29.61
N ASP A 74 -0.33 13.15 -28.73
CA ASP A 74 0.89 13.94 -28.89
C ASP A 74 2.05 13.27 -28.15
N PHE A 75 2.62 12.24 -28.78
CA PHE A 75 3.70 11.43 -28.21
C PHE A 75 5.02 11.63 -28.99
N SER A 76 6.11 11.51 -28.25
CA SER A 76 7.47 11.47 -28.79
C SER A 76 7.97 10.04 -28.99
N LYS A 77 9.10 9.87 -29.66
CA LYS A 77 9.79 8.56 -29.69
C LYS A 77 10.09 8.02 -28.30
N TYR A 78 10.46 8.89 -27.36
CA TYR A 78 10.71 8.51 -25.97
C TYR A 78 9.47 7.87 -25.31
N ASP A 79 8.29 8.40 -25.59
CA ASP A 79 7.03 7.89 -25.03
C ASP A 79 6.69 6.50 -25.58
N THR A 80 6.88 6.29 -26.87
CA THR A 80 6.70 4.95 -27.48
C THR A 80 7.74 3.95 -26.97
N ASP A 81 8.99 4.37 -26.77
CA ASP A 81 10.04 3.53 -26.20
C ASP A 81 9.71 3.14 -24.75
N ASN A 82 9.10 4.04 -23.95
CA ASN A 82 8.62 3.73 -22.60
C ASN A 82 7.52 2.66 -22.63
N VAL A 83 6.49 2.84 -23.45
CA VAL A 83 5.41 1.85 -23.59
C VAL A 83 5.97 0.50 -24.02
N GLN A 84 6.88 0.46 -25.00
CA GLN A 84 7.50 -0.78 -25.45
C GLN A 84 8.35 -1.44 -24.37
N SER A 85 9.05 -0.64 -23.55
CA SER A 85 9.84 -1.15 -22.42
C SER A 85 8.94 -1.78 -21.36
N VAL A 86 7.81 -1.15 -21.03
CA VAL A 86 6.82 -1.69 -20.09
C VAL A 86 6.18 -2.97 -20.63
N ILE A 87 5.78 -3.00 -21.90
CA ILE A 87 5.26 -4.20 -22.58
C ILE A 87 6.26 -5.36 -22.47
N SER A 88 7.53 -5.09 -22.80
CA SER A 88 8.60 -6.11 -22.73
C SER A 88 8.83 -6.59 -21.29
N TYR A 89 8.76 -5.69 -20.33
CA TYR A 89 8.90 -6.01 -18.92
C TYR A 89 7.73 -6.89 -18.42
N LEU A 90 6.47 -6.51 -18.70
CA LEU A 90 5.31 -7.30 -18.31
C LEU A 90 5.28 -8.67 -19.00
N SER A 91 5.72 -8.76 -20.25
CA SER A 91 5.89 -10.04 -20.94
C SER A 91 6.88 -10.97 -20.26
N SER A 92 7.86 -10.42 -19.51
CA SER A 92 8.84 -11.22 -18.76
C SER A 92 8.28 -11.80 -17.44
N LEU A 93 7.08 -11.41 -17.02
CA LEU A 93 6.46 -11.90 -15.79
C LEU A 93 5.84 -13.30 -15.92
N ASP A 94 5.82 -13.88 -17.13
CA ASP A 94 5.26 -15.20 -17.43
C ASP A 94 3.77 -15.30 -17.05
N LEU A 95 2.99 -14.30 -17.48
CA LEU A 95 1.54 -14.30 -17.32
C LEU A 95 0.88 -15.14 -18.44
N PRO A 96 -0.34 -15.69 -18.24
CA PRO A 96 -1.04 -16.49 -19.25
C PRO A 96 -1.65 -15.64 -20.40
N ILE A 97 -1.21 -14.42 -20.57
CA ILE A 97 -1.59 -13.47 -21.62
C ILE A 97 -0.34 -12.87 -22.25
N ASN A 98 -0.40 -12.58 -23.54
CA ASN A 98 0.72 -11.98 -24.26
C ASN A 98 0.46 -10.49 -24.53
N PHE A 99 1.54 -9.74 -24.75
CA PHE A 99 1.53 -8.30 -24.92
C PHE A 99 2.19 -7.95 -26.25
N TYR A 100 1.47 -7.23 -27.12
CA TYR A 100 1.94 -6.87 -28.46
C TYR A 100 1.73 -5.40 -28.75
N SER A 101 2.71 -4.76 -29.39
CA SER A 101 2.51 -3.42 -29.97
C SER A 101 1.95 -3.55 -31.38
N VAL A 102 0.97 -2.73 -31.73
CA VAL A 102 0.37 -2.67 -33.06
C VAL A 102 0.45 -1.26 -33.63
N SER A 103 0.52 -1.17 -34.97
CA SER A 103 0.56 0.11 -35.69
C SER A 103 -0.82 0.60 -36.13
N ASP A 104 -1.83 -0.25 -36.06
CA ASP A 104 -3.20 0.07 -36.44
C ASP A 104 -4.14 0.02 -35.23
N SER A 105 -4.84 1.13 -35.01
CA SER A 105 -5.80 1.28 -33.92
C SER A 105 -6.97 0.30 -33.98
N SER A 106 -7.34 -0.14 -35.17
CA SER A 106 -8.45 -1.10 -35.35
C SER A 106 -8.10 -2.50 -34.85
N SER A 107 -6.81 -2.81 -34.72
CA SER A 107 -6.29 -4.09 -34.19
C SER A 107 -6.02 -4.04 -32.71
N ALA A 108 -6.17 -2.87 -32.07
CA ALA A 108 -5.84 -2.68 -30.66
C ALA A 108 -7.03 -2.94 -29.74
N ASN A 109 -6.78 -3.57 -28.60
CA ASN A 109 -7.70 -3.60 -27.47
C ASN A 109 -7.21 -2.75 -26.29
N VAL A 110 -5.99 -2.21 -26.36
CA VAL A 110 -5.44 -1.24 -25.42
C VAL A 110 -4.98 0.01 -26.18
N SER A 111 -5.53 1.17 -25.84
CA SER A 111 -5.14 2.46 -26.42
C SER A 111 -4.45 3.32 -25.36
N VAL A 112 -3.19 3.69 -25.61
CA VAL A 112 -2.41 4.58 -24.76
C VAL A 112 -2.43 5.98 -25.35
N TYR A 113 -3.03 6.94 -24.65
CA TYR A 113 -3.20 8.32 -25.10
C TYR A 113 -2.21 9.24 -24.40
N TYR A 114 -1.35 9.90 -25.15
CA TYR A 114 -0.54 11.01 -24.66
C TYR A 114 -1.24 12.33 -25.03
N VAL A 115 -1.78 13.00 -24.03
CA VAL A 115 -2.58 14.22 -24.24
C VAL A 115 -2.28 15.27 -23.19
N ASN A 116 -2.62 16.52 -23.48
CA ASN A 116 -2.60 17.52 -22.42
C ASN A 116 -3.64 17.17 -21.36
N TYR A 117 -3.30 17.50 -20.14
CA TYR A 117 -4.10 17.24 -18.95
C TYR A 117 -5.60 17.54 -19.14
N SER A 118 -5.91 18.70 -19.73
CA SER A 118 -7.28 19.13 -19.99
C SER A 118 -8.11 18.20 -20.90
N TYR A 119 -7.46 17.31 -21.64
CA TYR A 119 -8.12 16.38 -22.56
C TYR A 119 -8.13 14.92 -22.06
N LEU A 120 -7.56 14.65 -20.87
CA LEU A 120 -7.53 13.28 -20.33
C LEU A 120 -8.95 12.72 -20.19
N GLU A 121 -9.86 13.49 -19.59
CA GLU A 121 -11.26 13.07 -19.45
C GLU A 121 -11.94 12.72 -20.76
N GLU A 122 -11.79 13.60 -21.76
CA GLU A 122 -12.42 13.41 -23.06
C GLU A 122 -11.92 12.14 -23.74
N LYS A 123 -10.61 11.90 -23.71
CA LYS A 123 -9.98 10.78 -24.41
C LYS A 123 -10.18 9.44 -23.70
N VAL A 124 -10.14 9.44 -22.39
CA VAL A 124 -10.30 8.23 -21.59
C VAL A 124 -11.77 7.94 -21.27
N GLY A 125 -12.63 8.96 -21.26
CA GLY A 125 -14.08 8.78 -21.10
C GLY A 125 -14.57 8.91 -19.65
N LEU A 126 -13.76 9.47 -18.77
CA LEU A 126 -14.12 9.74 -17.38
C LEU A 126 -14.79 11.10 -17.26
N LYS A 127 -16.02 11.14 -16.76
CA LYS A 127 -16.79 12.39 -16.65
C LYS A 127 -16.72 12.95 -15.21
N ASN A 128 -16.63 14.29 -15.08
CA ASN A 128 -16.87 15.06 -13.85
C ASN A 128 -15.93 14.78 -12.67
N ARG A 129 -14.62 14.76 -12.86
CA ARG A 129 -13.69 14.64 -11.75
C ARG A 129 -12.69 15.79 -11.72
N GLU A 130 -12.30 16.24 -10.52
CA GLU A 130 -11.25 17.25 -10.32
C GLU A 130 -9.86 16.65 -10.51
N TYR A 131 -9.43 16.54 -11.77
CA TYR A 131 -8.23 15.79 -12.18
C TYR A 131 -6.90 16.54 -12.05
N GLU A 132 -6.88 17.74 -11.48
CA GLU A 132 -5.68 18.57 -11.42
C GLU A 132 -4.45 17.90 -10.74
N ARG A 133 -4.57 16.65 -10.32
CA ARG A 133 -3.54 15.93 -9.57
C ARG A 133 -2.99 14.67 -10.27
N PHE A 134 -3.67 14.15 -11.29
CA PHE A 134 -3.26 12.90 -11.92
C PHE A 134 -2.23 13.08 -13.02
N LEU A 135 -1.25 12.19 -13.07
CA LEU A 135 -0.26 12.12 -14.14
C LEU A 135 -0.67 11.13 -15.21
N GLY A 136 -1.44 10.14 -14.81
CA GLY A 136 -2.02 9.11 -15.63
C GLY A 136 -3.41 8.72 -15.14
N VAL A 137 -4.11 7.95 -15.94
CA VAL A 137 -5.43 7.40 -15.61
C VAL A 137 -5.75 6.21 -16.51
N VAL A 138 -6.40 5.22 -15.93
CA VAL A 138 -6.89 4.04 -16.63
C VAL A 138 -8.41 4.01 -16.65
N TYR A 139 -8.96 3.60 -17.78
CA TYR A 139 -10.35 3.23 -17.93
C TYR A 139 -10.48 1.84 -18.54
N THR A 140 -11.01 0.91 -17.76
CA THR A 140 -11.27 -0.48 -18.16
C THR A 140 -12.75 -0.79 -18.04
N PRO A 141 -13.55 -0.69 -19.10
CA PRO A 141 -14.92 -1.17 -19.05
C PRO A 141 -14.92 -2.68 -18.86
N ARG A 142 -15.83 -3.13 -18.03
CA ARG A 142 -15.92 -4.52 -17.60
C ARG A 142 -17.27 -5.09 -18.00
N SER A 143 -17.26 -6.16 -18.79
CA SER A 143 -18.45 -6.94 -19.06
C SER A 143 -18.33 -8.26 -18.33
N ASN A 144 -19.25 -8.54 -17.41
CA ASN A 144 -19.16 -9.73 -16.55
C ASN A 144 -17.81 -9.93 -15.84
N SER A 145 -17.16 -8.82 -15.44
CA SER A 145 -15.82 -8.78 -14.83
C SER A 145 -14.66 -9.21 -15.75
N GLU A 146 -14.94 -9.43 -17.04
CA GLU A 146 -13.91 -9.55 -18.06
C GLU A 146 -13.55 -8.17 -18.58
N ILE A 147 -12.25 -7.86 -18.66
CA ILE A 147 -11.77 -6.63 -19.28
C ILE A 147 -11.68 -6.86 -20.77
N GLU A 148 -12.50 -6.14 -21.54
CA GLU A 148 -12.58 -6.32 -22.99
C GLU A 148 -11.63 -5.39 -23.74
N TRP A 149 -11.46 -4.18 -23.25
CA TRP A 149 -10.54 -3.17 -23.78
C TRP A 149 -10.14 -2.18 -22.69
N ALA A 150 -9.08 -1.43 -22.92
CA ALA A 150 -8.62 -0.41 -22.00
C ALA A 150 -8.21 0.87 -22.72
N LYS A 151 -8.37 2.00 -22.02
CA LYS A 151 -7.77 3.26 -22.36
C LYS A 151 -6.87 3.71 -21.22
N VAL A 152 -5.63 3.98 -21.55
CA VAL A 152 -4.61 4.53 -20.64
C VAL A 152 -4.33 5.96 -21.09
N GLY A 153 -4.53 6.92 -20.22
CA GLY A 153 -4.27 8.33 -20.50
C GLY A 153 -3.03 8.79 -19.73
N ILE A 154 -2.08 9.42 -20.41
CA ILE A 154 -0.85 9.99 -19.84
C ILE A 154 -0.83 11.49 -20.11
N ALA A 155 -0.72 12.31 -19.05
CA ALA A 155 -0.67 13.77 -19.18
C ALA A 155 0.71 14.23 -19.67
N ASN A 156 0.75 14.98 -20.78
CA ASN A 156 1.99 15.52 -21.35
C ASN A 156 2.49 16.77 -20.62
N ASP A 157 1.58 17.60 -20.12
CA ASP A 157 1.85 18.94 -19.59
C ASP A 157 1.69 19.07 -18.08
N ALA A 158 1.57 17.96 -17.37
CA ALA A 158 1.37 17.97 -15.93
C ALA A 158 2.41 18.83 -15.21
N ARG A 159 1.95 19.70 -14.32
CA ARG A 159 2.81 20.62 -13.56
C ARG A 159 3.90 19.92 -12.79
N LYS A 160 3.63 18.68 -12.34
CA LYS A 160 4.56 17.88 -11.57
C LYS A 160 5.83 17.54 -12.39
N TYR A 161 5.72 17.30 -13.70
CA TYR A 161 6.90 17.10 -14.55
C TYR A 161 7.82 18.34 -14.61
N LYS A 162 7.23 19.53 -14.44
CA LYS A 162 7.98 20.81 -14.46
C LYS A 162 8.55 21.18 -13.09
N SER A 163 8.05 20.59 -12.01
CA SER A 163 8.49 20.88 -10.64
C SER A 163 9.69 20.06 -10.17
N VAL A 164 10.08 19.04 -10.94
CA VAL A 164 11.19 18.13 -10.65
C VAL A 164 12.35 18.34 -11.61
N SER A 165 13.52 17.77 -11.32
CA SER A 165 14.66 17.80 -12.25
C SER A 165 14.30 17.13 -13.59
N LYS A 166 14.98 17.47 -14.67
CA LYS A 166 14.77 16.82 -15.97
C LYS A 166 14.94 15.31 -15.90
N GLN A 167 15.92 14.85 -15.13
CA GLN A 167 16.16 13.41 -14.95
C GLN A 167 15.03 12.74 -14.19
N ASP A 168 14.50 13.37 -13.14
CA ASP A 168 13.41 12.84 -12.35
C ASP A 168 12.08 12.92 -13.13
N SER A 169 11.88 13.97 -13.92
CA SER A 169 10.73 14.05 -14.85
C SER A 169 10.70 12.88 -15.85
N THR A 170 11.87 12.49 -16.36
CA THR A 170 12.00 11.34 -17.26
C THR A 170 11.62 10.02 -16.54
N LYS A 171 12.13 9.80 -15.34
CA LYS A 171 11.81 8.63 -14.53
C LYS A 171 10.33 8.59 -14.16
N LEU A 172 9.80 9.74 -13.76
CA LEU A 172 8.39 9.88 -13.40
C LEU A 172 7.46 9.54 -14.57
N ARG A 173 7.77 10.01 -15.78
CA ARG A 173 6.99 9.63 -16.97
C ARG A 173 7.00 8.14 -17.25
N TYR A 174 8.15 7.49 -17.10
CA TYR A 174 8.24 6.04 -17.25
C TYR A 174 7.44 5.32 -16.15
N HIS A 175 7.56 5.76 -14.90
CA HIS A 175 6.84 5.18 -13.78
C HIS A 175 5.33 5.26 -13.95
N VAL A 176 4.81 6.43 -14.37
CA VAL A 176 3.38 6.58 -14.65
C VAL A 176 2.91 5.60 -15.75
N VAL A 177 3.70 5.42 -16.79
CA VAL A 177 3.36 4.43 -17.85
C VAL A 177 3.35 3.00 -17.28
N LEU A 178 4.32 2.66 -16.42
CA LEU A 178 4.38 1.35 -15.76
C LEU A 178 3.17 1.12 -14.85
N GLU A 179 2.86 2.10 -14.01
CA GLU A 179 1.73 2.09 -13.08
C GLU A 179 0.41 1.88 -13.82
N GLU A 180 0.07 2.78 -14.75
CA GLU A 180 -1.21 2.76 -15.45
C GLU A 180 -1.39 1.51 -16.32
N ILE A 181 -0.33 1.07 -17.01
CA ILE A 181 -0.39 -0.18 -17.80
C ILE A 181 -0.52 -1.40 -16.88
N THR A 182 0.03 -1.37 -15.68
CA THR A 182 -0.14 -2.49 -14.74
C THR A 182 -1.52 -2.47 -14.09
N GLN A 183 -2.03 -1.30 -13.72
CA GLN A 183 -3.39 -1.16 -13.16
C GLN A 183 -4.47 -1.65 -14.13
N MET A 184 -4.31 -1.42 -15.44
CA MET A 184 -5.27 -1.94 -16.42
C MET A 184 -5.33 -3.47 -16.49
N LEU A 185 -4.37 -4.19 -15.90
CA LEU A 185 -4.44 -5.66 -15.82
C LEU A 185 -5.52 -6.14 -14.82
N GLY A 186 -6.10 -5.23 -14.04
CA GLY A 186 -7.15 -5.51 -13.06
C GLY A 186 -6.74 -5.24 -11.61
N VAL A 187 -5.56 -4.66 -11.40
CA VAL A 187 -5.09 -4.16 -10.09
C VAL A 187 -5.36 -2.66 -10.06
N SER A 188 -6.61 -2.27 -9.79
CA SER A 188 -7.10 -0.91 -10.05
C SER A 188 -7.11 0.02 -8.84
N GLY A 189 -6.75 -0.45 -7.65
CA GLY A 189 -6.70 0.35 -6.44
C GLY A 189 -5.29 0.72 -6.05
N ASP A 190 -5.13 1.91 -5.50
CA ASP A 190 -3.90 2.37 -4.90
C ASP A 190 -3.86 2.02 -3.40
N SER A 191 -2.69 2.00 -2.83
CA SER A 191 -2.47 1.66 -1.43
C SER A 191 -1.43 2.56 -0.78
N TRP A 192 -1.62 2.82 0.50
CA TRP A 192 -0.65 3.54 1.34
C TRP A 192 0.34 2.62 2.07
N HIS A 193 0.20 1.29 1.95
CA HIS A 193 0.92 0.35 2.80
C HIS A 193 2.34 0.05 2.32
N TYR A 194 2.59 0.11 1.01
CA TYR A 194 3.86 -0.32 0.41
C TYR A 194 4.51 0.79 -0.43
N PRO A 195 5.35 1.63 0.17
CA PRO A 195 5.95 2.79 -0.52
C PRO A 195 6.79 2.48 -1.75
N HIS A 196 7.27 1.24 -1.86
CA HIS A 196 8.02 0.75 -3.02
C HIS A 196 7.14 0.16 -4.11
N SER A 197 5.84 0.08 -3.87
CA SER A 197 4.88 -0.42 -4.84
C SER A 197 4.61 0.62 -5.92
N SER A 198 4.38 0.13 -7.15
CA SER A 198 3.85 0.97 -8.24
C SER A 198 2.39 1.36 -8.03
N PHE A 199 1.70 0.71 -7.09
CA PHE A 199 0.32 1.04 -6.67
C PHE A 199 0.29 1.86 -5.37
N PHE A 200 1.40 2.50 -5.02
CA PHE A 200 1.43 3.39 -3.87
C PHE A 200 0.81 4.74 -4.25
N GLU A 201 -0.17 5.23 -3.47
CA GLU A 201 -0.87 6.52 -3.69
C GLU A 201 0.06 7.75 -3.74
N GLY A 202 1.34 7.57 -3.51
CA GLY A 202 2.39 8.56 -3.74
C GLY A 202 2.82 8.55 -5.20
N THR A 203 3.78 9.39 -5.54
CA THR A 203 4.41 9.38 -6.87
C THR A 203 5.70 8.57 -6.82
N GLY A 204 5.70 7.41 -7.40
CA GLY A 204 6.89 6.57 -7.55
C GLY A 204 7.88 7.08 -8.62
N LEU A 205 9.11 6.62 -8.55
CA LEU A 205 10.13 6.79 -9.59
C LEU A 205 10.73 5.43 -9.97
N GLU A 206 10.04 4.37 -9.60
CA GLU A 206 10.50 3.00 -9.79
C GLU A 206 10.48 2.63 -11.28
N LYS A 207 11.46 1.86 -11.70
CA LYS A 207 11.56 1.39 -13.09
C LYS A 207 10.97 0.01 -13.29
N ASN A 208 10.69 -0.69 -12.21
CA ASN A 208 10.15 -2.04 -12.22
C ASN A 208 9.14 -2.17 -11.09
N LEU A 209 8.22 -3.08 -11.25
CA LEU A 209 7.33 -3.50 -10.17
C LEU A 209 8.15 -4.03 -8.99
N SER A 210 7.76 -3.70 -7.78
CA SER A 210 8.30 -4.31 -6.57
C SER A 210 8.00 -5.81 -6.53
N ASP A 211 8.62 -6.54 -5.63
CA ASP A 211 8.36 -7.99 -5.54
C ASP A 211 6.92 -8.26 -5.11
N ILE A 212 6.35 -7.44 -4.24
CA ILE A 212 4.94 -7.58 -3.84
C ILE A 212 3.98 -7.26 -5.00
N ASP A 213 4.27 -6.27 -5.84
CA ASP A 213 3.46 -5.97 -7.03
C ASP A 213 3.45 -7.15 -8.01
N LYS A 214 4.63 -7.76 -8.24
CA LYS A 214 4.75 -8.95 -9.07
C LYS A 214 3.95 -10.13 -8.52
N GLU A 215 3.98 -10.32 -7.18
CA GLU A 215 3.19 -11.35 -6.53
C GLU A 215 1.69 -11.08 -6.73
N VAL A 216 1.21 -9.85 -6.52
CA VAL A 216 -0.19 -9.47 -6.71
C VAL A 216 -0.66 -9.70 -8.14
N VAL A 217 0.13 -9.24 -9.14
CA VAL A 217 -0.20 -9.45 -10.57
C VAL A 217 -0.23 -10.94 -10.90
N LYS A 218 0.76 -11.72 -10.48
CA LYS A 218 0.79 -13.17 -10.70
C LYS A 218 -0.37 -13.88 -10.02
N PHE A 219 -0.69 -13.50 -8.78
CA PHE A 219 -1.82 -14.04 -8.04
C PHE A 219 -3.15 -13.80 -8.78
N LEU A 220 -3.37 -12.59 -9.31
CA LEU A 220 -4.56 -12.29 -10.12
C LEU A 220 -4.71 -13.22 -11.32
N TYR A 221 -3.58 -13.57 -11.96
CA TYR A 221 -3.56 -14.40 -13.16
C TYR A 221 -3.38 -15.89 -12.89
N GLU A 222 -3.42 -16.32 -11.63
CA GLU A 222 -3.48 -17.75 -11.32
C GLU A 222 -4.71 -18.39 -11.98
N PRO A 223 -4.57 -19.60 -12.55
CA PRO A 223 -5.71 -20.32 -13.15
C PRO A 223 -6.85 -20.57 -12.18
N SER A 224 -6.55 -20.65 -10.90
CA SER A 224 -7.49 -20.85 -9.80
C SER A 224 -8.24 -19.60 -9.37
N ILE A 225 -7.78 -18.45 -9.74
CA ILE A 225 -8.52 -17.19 -9.54
C ILE A 225 -9.40 -16.98 -10.77
N PRO A 226 -10.70 -17.31 -10.75
CA PRO A 226 -11.55 -17.19 -11.93
C PRO A 226 -11.88 -15.72 -12.21
N ILE A 227 -12.22 -15.43 -13.44
CA ILE A 227 -12.93 -14.19 -13.78
C ILE A 227 -14.21 -14.15 -12.93
N ARG A 228 -14.54 -13.01 -12.35
CA ARG A 228 -15.64 -12.85 -11.40
C ARG A 228 -15.43 -13.58 -10.07
N TYR A 229 -14.20 -13.82 -9.65
CA TYR A 229 -13.98 -14.25 -8.29
C TYR A 229 -14.52 -13.17 -7.35
N SER A 230 -15.57 -13.54 -6.59
CA SER A 230 -16.23 -12.53 -5.76
C SER A 230 -15.40 -12.22 -4.52
N ARG A 231 -15.50 -10.97 -4.06
CA ARG A 231 -14.90 -10.56 -2.80
C ARG A 231 -15.35 -11.45 -1.64
N GLN A 232 -16.64 -11.77 -1.57
CA GLN A 232 -17.17 -12.64 -0.53
C GLN A 232 -16.57 -14.05 -0.58
N GLN A 233 -16.38 -14.61 -1.78
CA GLN A 233 -15.73 -15.92 -1.92
C GLN A 233 -14.24 -15.82 -1.53
N PHE A 234 -13.57 -14.75 -1.91
CA PHE A 234 -12.19 -14.51 -1.51
C PHE A 234 -12.05 -14.41 0.02
N GLU A 235 -12.92 -13.63 0.67
CA GLU A 235 -12.95 -13.51 2.14
C GLU A 235 -13.23 -14.86 2.82
N LYS A 236 -14.05 -15.72 2.21
CA LYS A 236 -14.28 -17.08 2.70
C LYS A 236 -13.06 -17.98 2.56
N ASP A 237 -12.35 -17.89 1.42
CA ASP A 237 -11.25 -18.79 1.09
C ASP A 237 -9.93 -18.38 1.76
N PHE A 238 -9.73 -17.08 1.98
CA PHE A 238 -8.52 -16.49 2.56
C PHE A 238 -8.74 -15.78 3.90
N GLY A 239 -9.93 -15.86 4.47
CA GLY A 239 -10.31 -15.10 5.66
C GLY A 239 -9.44 -15.36 6.89
N ASP A 240 -8.80 -16.52 6.98
CA ASP A 240 -7.83 -16.85 8.02
C ASP A 240 -6.56 -16.02 7.96
N VAL A 241 -6.12 -15.61 6.75
CA VAL A 241 -4.91 -14.80 6.52
C VAL A 241 -5.21 -13.32 6.24
N LEU A 242 -6.45 -12.95 5.91
CA LEU A 242 -6.84 -11.55 5.68
C LEU A 242 -6.92 -10.79 7.01
N TYR A 243 -6.21 -9.69 7.13
CA TYR A 243 -6.10 -8.93 8.38
C TYR A 243 -7.45 -8.42 8.88
N HIS A 244 -8.28 -7.85 8.01
CA HIS A 244 -9.56 -7.23 8.35
C HIS A 244 -10.70 -8.25 8.61
N VAL A 245 -10.60 -9.49 8.14
CA VAL A 245 -11.64 -10.51 8.35
C VAL A 245 -11.57 -11.06 9.76
N ASN A 246 -12.68 -10.92 10.52
CA ASN A 246 -12.74 -11.29 11.93
C ASN A 246 -11.65 -10.61 12.79
N ALA A 247 -11.25 -9.39 12.44
CA ALA A 247 -10.20 -8.66 13.13
C ALA A 247 -10.37 -8.63 14.65
N PRO A 248 -11.56 -8.39 15.23
CA PRO A 248 -11.75 -8.43 16.68
C PRO A 248 -11.33 -9.76 17.31
N GLN A 249 -11.72 -10.87 16.69
CA GLN A 249 -11.37 -12.21 17.18
C GLN A 249 -9.87 -12.48 17.06
N LYS A 250 -9.25 -12.14 15.93
CA LYS A 250 -7.81 -12.33 15.69
C LYS A 250 -6.97 -11.53 16.68
N ILE A 251 -7.34 -10.27 16.94
CA ILE A 251 -6.66 -9.42 17.92
C ILE A 251 -6.79 -10.04 19.31
N ALA A 252 -8.00 -10.45 19.71
CA ALA A 252 -8.21 -11.06 21.01
C ALA A 252 -7.44 -12.37 21.18
N ASP A 253 -7.37 -13.20 20.14
CA ASP A 253 -6.61 -14.46 20.15
C ASP A 253 -5.12 -14.21 20.22
N TYR A 254 -4.59 -13.27 19.43
CA TYR A 254 -3.19 -12.88 19.46
C TYR A 254 -2.77 -12.37 20.84
N VAL A 255 -3.54 -11.44 21.40
CA VAL A 255 -3.29 -10.85 22.71
C VAL A 255 -3.33 -11.92 23.81
N PHE A 256 -4.30 -12.82 23.76
CA PHE A 256 -4.44 -13.91 24.71
C PHE A 256 -3.28 -14.91 24.62
N ALA A 257 -2.94 -15.36 23.42
CA ALA A 257 -1.88 -16.33 23.16
C ALA A 257 -0.49 -15.82 23.57
N ASN A 258 -0.25 -14.52 23.42
CA ASN A 258 1.02 -13.88 23.77
C ASN A 258 1.02 -13.30 25.20
N ASN A 259 -0.02 -13.53 26.00
CA ASN A 259 -0.16 -13.02 27.37
C ASN A 259 0.05 -11.51 27.50
N ILE A 260 -0.41 -10.73 26.49
CA ILE A 260 -0.21 -9.29 26.47
C ILE A 260 -1.05 -8.63 27.57
N PRO A 261 -0.44 -7.82 28.45
CA PRO A 261 -1.15 -7.13 29.50
C PRO A 261 -2.19 -6.13 28.97
N LEU A 262 -3.36 -6.08 29.62
CA LEU A 262 -4.46 -5.20 29.18
C LEU A 262 -4.11 -3.71 29.17
N HIS A 263 -3.24 -3.27 30.07
CA HIS A 263 -2.83 -1.88 30.13
C HIS A 263 -2.11 -1.41 28.85
N PHE A 264 -1.38 -2.30 28.14
CA PHE A 264 -0.79 -1.94 26.85
C PHE A 264 -1.88 -1.69 25.80
N LEU A 265 -2.96 -2.44 25.83
CA LEU A 265 -4.10 -2.23 24.92
C LEU A 265 -4.83 -0.91 25.23
N ASP A 266 -4.91 -0.54 26.51
CA ASP A 266 -5.45 0.77 26.90
C ASP A 266 -4.58 1.92 26.37
N TYR A 267 -3.25 1.75 26.32
CA TYR A 267 -2.34 2.70 25.68
C TYR A 267 -2.55 2.75 24.16
N VAL A 268 -2.61 1.60 23.46
CA VAL A 268 -2.92 1.55 22.02
C VAL A 268 -4.22 2.27 21.73
N ARG A 269 -5.28 1.94 22.49
CA ARG A 269 -6.59 2.57 22.35
C ARG A 269 -6.54 4.08 22.48
N ARG A 270 -5.77 4.59 23.43
CA ARG A 270 -5.72 6.00 23.78
C ARG A 270 -4.85 6.83 22.86
N TYR A 271 -3.75 6.27 22.36
CA TYR A 271 -2.68 7.04 21.71
C TYR A 271 -2.45 6.71 20.23
N SER A 272 -3.06 5.63 19.69
CA SER A 272 -2.75 5.18 18.33
C SER A 272 -3.90 5.33 17.34
N PHE A 273 -5.07 5.79 17.77
CA PHE A 273 -6.22 5.97 16.90
C PHE A 273 -6.43 7.44 16.57
N HIS A 274 -6.41 7.78 15.28
CA HIS A 274 -6.73 9.10 14.73
C HIS A 274 -8.05 9.00 13.98
N ASP A 275 -8.98 9.92 14.25
CA ASP A 275 -10.32 9.89 13.64
C ASP A 275 -10.98 8.51 13.68
N SER A 276 -10.77 7.78 14.79
CA SER A 276 -11.27 6.42 15.04
C SER A 276 -10.65 5.30 14.19
N LEU A 277 -9.54 5.56 13.49
CA LEU A 277 -8.78 4.57 12.75
C LEU A 277 -7.35 4.48 13.28
N LEU A 278 -6.82 3.27 13.31
CA LEU A 278 -5.40 3.05 13.57
C LEU A 278 -4.61 3.44 12.31
N VAL A 279 -3.76 4.44 12.46
CA VAL A 279 -2.87 4.90 11.39
C VAL A 279 -1.44 4.59 11.81
N LYS A 280 -0.76 3.75 11.04
CA LYS A 280 0.65 3.44 11.28
C LYS A 280 1.46 3.63 10.02
N TRP A 281 2.71 4.04 10.19
CA TRP A 281 3.62 4.20 9.10
C TRP A 281 3.94 2.84 8.45
N PRO A 282 4.29 2.83 7.16
CA PRO A 282 4.86 1.64 6.54
C PRO A 282 6.19 1.27 7.19
N SER A 283 6.69 0.08 6.89
CA SER A 283 7.87 -0.51 7.53
C SER A 283 9.14 0.32 7.42
N GLU A 284 9.30 1.12 6.37
CA GLU A 284 10.48 1.97 6.14
C GLU A 284 10.12 3.45 6.09
N ILE A 285 10.79 4.23 6.91
CA ILE A 285 10.61 5.68 6.98
C ILE A 285 11.96 6.36 6.81
N TYR A 286 12.08 7.24 5.83
CA TYR A 286 13.28 8.03 5.62
C TYR A 286 13.29 9.25 6.53
N ILE A 287 14.38 9.44 7.29
CA ILE A 287 14.51 10.56 8.21
C ILE A 287 15.70 11.42 7.82
N SER A 288 15.47 12.71 7.72
CA SER A 288 16.54 13.68 7.47
C SER A 288 16.58 14.77 8.53
N LEU A 289 17.81 15.17 8.85
CA LEU A 289 18.10 16.31 9.69
C LEU A 289 18.59 17.45 8.79
N ASN A 290 17.93 18.62 8.84
CA ASN A 290 18.16 19.73 7.95
C ASN A 290 18.40 21.03 8.73
N GLY A 291 19.11 22.00 8.12
CA GLY A 291 19.36 23.31 8.71
C GLY A 291 20.67 23.41 9.49
N ASN A 292 20.75 24.36 10.44
CA ASN A 292 21.96 24.63 11.21
C ASN A 292 22.02 23.80 12.49
N TYR A 293 22.35 22.53 12.36
CA TYR A 293 22.52 21.62 13.49
C TYR A 293 24.01 21.38 13.79
N SER A 294 24.35 21.12 15.05
CA SER A 294 25.70 20.79 15.50
C SER A 294 26.01 19.29 15.31
N LYS A 295 27.27 18.92 15.56
CA LYS A 295 27.66 17.49 15.59
C LYS A 295 26.97 16.76 16.73
N GLU A 296 26.80 17.44 17.86
CA GLU A 296 26.09 16.91 19.03
C GLU A 296 24.62 16.64 18.69
N ASP A 297 23.95 17.56 18.02
CA ASP A 297 22.54 17.37 17.57
C ASP A 297 22.42 16.14 16.66
N SER A 298 23.33 15.98 15.71
CA SER A 298 23.38 14.81 14.84
C SER A 298 23.62 13.51 15.60
N LEU A 299 24.48 13.53 16.62
CA LEU A 299 24.74 12.37 17.47
C LEU A 299 23.48 11.95 18.24
N TYR A 300 22.78 12.91 18.84
CA TYR A 300 21.57 12.64 19.62
C TYR A 300 20.41 12.18 18.72
N PHE A 301 20.29 12.79 17.53
CA PHE A 301 19.33 12.34 16.53
C PHE A 301 19.54 10.88 16.13
N ASN A 302 20.79 10.49 15.83
CA ASN A 302 21.08 9.10 15.49
C ASN A 302 20.77 8.15 16.67
N LYS A 303 21.12 8.53 17.92
CA LYS A 303 20.77 7.75 19.10
C LYS A 303 19.25 7.57 19.24
N ALA A 304 18.46 8.62 19.01
CA ALA A 304 17.01 8.53 19.05
C ALA A 304 16.48 7.56 18.00
N VAL A 305 16.99 7.62 16.78
CA VAL A 305 16.65 6.70 15.69
C VAL A 305 17.02 5.26 16.06
N ASP A 306 18.20 5.03 16.61
CA ASP A 306 18.64 3.69 17.05
C ASP A 306 17.70 3.12 18.12
N VAL A 307 17.26 3.96 19.06
CA VAL A 307 16.29 3.56 20.08
C VAL A 307 14.97 3.12 19.43
N PHE A 308 14.42 3.87 18.49
CA PHE A 308 13.20 3.49 17.77
C PHE A 308 13.39 2.21 16.94
N ASN A 309 14.48 2.10 16.18
CA ASN A 309 14.79 0.90 15.41
C ASN A 309 14.98 -0.36 16.25
N SER A 310 15.32 -0.19 17.53
CA SER A 310 15.44 -1.31 18.48
C SER A 310 14.09 -1.84 18.98
N VAL A 311 13.00 -1.10 18.74
CA VAL A 311 11.68 -1.43 19.30
C VAL A 311 10.97 -2.49 18.50
N SER A 312 10.97 -2.36 17.17
CA SER A 312 10.29 -3.31 16.29
C SER A 312 11.15 -3.63 15.08
N LYS A 313 11.19 -4.89 14.68
CA LYS A 313 11.83 -5.31 13.43
C LYS A 313 11.06 -4.85 12.19
N GLN A 314 9.80 -4.50 12.36
CA GLN A 314 8.90 -4.07 11.28
C GLN A 314 8.91 -2.55 11.07
N LEU A 315 9.56 -1.77 11.96
CA LEU A 315 9.73 -0.33 11.83
C LEU A 315 11.21 -0.01 11.65
N GLN A 316 11.57 0.54 10.51
CA GLN A 316 12.92 0.98 10.22
C GLN A 316 12.97 2.47 9.86
N LEU A 317 13.66 3.24 10.68
CA LEU A 317 13.96 4.64 10.43
C LEU A 317 15.32 4.73 9.73
N ILE A 318 15.34 5.18 8.47
CA ILE A 318 16.54 5.22 7.63
C ILE A 318 17.08 6.64 7.59
N VAL A 319 18.29 6.84 8.12
CA VAL A 319 18.95 8.16 8.21
C VAL A 319 19.94 8.37 7.07
N GLY A 320 20.05 9.62 6.61
CA GLY A 320 21.18 10.09 5.78
C GLY A 320 21.13 9.71 4.30
N LYS A 321 20.12 9.00 3.87
CA LYS A 321 19.84 8.83 2.45
C LYS A 321 18.79 9.88 2.04
N LYS A 322 18.99 10.51 0.88
CA LYS A 322 17.93 11.30 0.28
C LYS A 322 16.75 10.36 0.11
N SER A 323 15.64 10.64 0.79
CA SER A 323 14.41 9.90 0.56
C SER A 323 14.15 9.85 -0.94
N PRO A 324 13.87 8.70 -1.53
CA PRO A 324 13.25 8.66 -2.84
C PRO A 324 12.03 9.59 -2.81
N GLU A 325 11.73 10.25 -3.90
CA GLU A 325 10.91 11.48 -3.91
C GLU A 325 9.50 11.32 -3.31
N ASN A 326 9.08 10.08 -3.09
CA ASN A 326 7.73 9.73 -2.63
C ASN A 326 7.67 8.75 -1.46
N TYR A 327 8.80 8.46 -0.88
CA TYR A 327 8.84 7.64 0.31
C TYR A 327 8.33 8.38 1.53
N PRO A 328 7.72 7.68 2.48
CA PRO A 328 7.43 8.22 3.78
C PRO A 328 8.66 8.87 4.36
N SER A 329 8.58 10.14 4.65
CA SER A 329 9.73 10.86 5.13
C SER A 329 9.40 11.80 6.28
N ILE A 330 10.27 11.79 7.29
CA ILE A 330 10.27 12.74 8.39
C ILE A 330 11.42 13.69 8.19
N ASN A 331 11.12 14.97 7.97
CA ASN A 331 12.14 15.99 7.81
C ASN A 331 12.21 16.87 9.05
N ILE A 332 13.27 16.76 9.84
CA ILE A 332 13.51 17.57 11.02
C ILE A 332 14.36 18.78 10.62
N HIS A 333 13.82 19.98 10.80
CA HIS A 333 14.50 21.22 10.45
C HIS A 333 14.95 21.98 11.68
N TYR A 334 16.27 22.25 11.77
CA TYR A 334 16.86 23.17 12.74
C TYR A 334 16.85 24.58 12.14
N ARG A 335 16.16 25.51 12.80
CA ARG A 335 16.12 26.92 12.40
C ARG A 335 16.61 27.81 13.54
N SER A 336 17.57 28.70 13.25
CA SER A 336 17.98 29.74 14.18
C SER A 336 17.07 30.97 14.03
N GLY A 337 16.41 31.39 15.10
CA GLY A 337 16.09 32.79 15.43
C GLY A 337 15.03 33.54 14.63
N THR A 338 14.33 33.02 13.64
CA THR A 338 13.29 33.77 12.91
C THR A 338 11.89 33.24 13.24
N LYS A 339 10.97 34.18 13.53
CA LYS A 339 9.55 33.87 13.78
C LYS A 339 8.96 33.13 12.59
N LEU A 340 8.25 32.04 12.87
CA LEU A 340 7.24 31.52 11.95
C LEU A 340 6.01 32.45 12.10
N GLU A 341 5.79 33.29 11.12
CA GLU A 341 4.61 34.15 11.12
C GLU A 341 3.36 33.30 11.24
N GLY A 342 2.63 33.50 12.31
CA GLY A 342 1.24 33.11 12.47
C GLY A 342 0.93 31.89 13.33
N ILE A 343 1.88 31.07 13.83
CA ILE A 343 1.52 29.80 14.46
C ILE A 343 2.01 29.59 15.90
N LEU A 344 2.97 30.38 16.43
CA LEU A 344 3.52 30.10 17.77
C LEU A 344 3.65 31.30 18.70
N SER A 345 3.23 31.09 19.94
CA SER A 345 3.56 31.91 21.10
C SER A 345 5.03 31.78 21.51
N ASP A 346 5.52 32.71 22.31
CA ASP A 346 6.94 32.88 22.73
C ASP A 346 7.56 31.71 23.52
N SER A 347 6.92 30.57 23.62
CA SER A 347 7.47 29.38 24.29
C SER A 347 8.06 28.41 23.27
N GLU A 348 9.21 27.84 23.61
CA GLU A 348 9.90 26.79 22.88
C GLU A 348 8.95 25.63 22.55
N THR A 349 8.60 25.47 21.28
CA THR A 349 7.68 24.42 20.89
C THR A 349 8.20 23.72 19.64
N VAL A 350 8.24 22.41 19.69
CA VAL A 350 8.40 21.56 18.51
C VAL A 350 7.04 21.49 17.83
N VAL A 351 6.96 21.89 16.58
CA VAL A 351 5.74 21.77 15.79
C VAL A 351 5.97 20.68 14.77
N GLY A 352 5.31 19.56 14.97
CA GLY A 352 5.10 18.59 13.93
C GLY A 352 3.85 18.96 13.13
N VAL A 353 3.98 19.25 11.86
CA VAL A 353 2.83 19.38 10.97
C VAL A 353 2.76 18.08 10.18
N MET A 354 1.79 17.26 10.50
CA MET A 354 1.46 16.08 9.70
C MET A 354 0.75 16.58 8.43
N MET A 355 1.44 16.53 7.30
CA MET A 355 0.81 16.75 6.01
C MET A 355 0.47 15.37 5.43
N PHE A 356 -0.80 15.11 5.29
CA PHE A 356 -1.28 13.91 4.61
C PHE A 356 -0.79 13.92 3.14
N PRO A 357 -0.34 12.81 2.58
CA PRO A 357 -0.13 11.53 3.18
C PRO A 357 1.37 11.25 3.46
N TRP A 358 1.70 10.81 4.64
CA TRP A 358 3.02 10.24 5.02
C TRP A 358 4.25 11.16 4.85
N ARG A 359 4.06 12.48 4.86
CA ARG A 359 5.15 13.45 4.92
C ARG A 359 5.00 14.31 6.17
N VAL A 360 5.91 14.13 7.08
CA VAL A 360 5.97 14.98 8.27
C VAL A 360 7.14 15.94 8.14
N LYS A 361 6.84 17.22 8.33
CA LYS A 361 7.82 18.25 8.50
C LYS A 361 7.76 18.71 9.94
N SER A 362 8.80 18.40 10.69
CA SER A 362 8.96 18.83 12.07
C SER A 362 9.99 19.96 12.14
N ASP A 363 9.60 21.11 12.63
CA ASP A 363 10.49 22.25 12.82
C ASP A 363 10.91 22.35 14.30
N ILE A 364 12.19 22.11 14.59
CA ILE A 364 12.79 22.35 15.90
C ILE A 364 13.36 23.74 15.93
N ARG A 365 12.89 24.60 16.85
CA ARG A 365 13.47 25.92 17.09
C ARG A 365 14.44 25.89 18.24
N SER A 366 15.65 26.34 17.99
CA SER A 366 16.54 26.82 19.04
C SER A 366 16.42 28.34 19.14
N ILE A 367 15.74 28.84 20.15
CA ILE A 367 15.56 30.27 20.36
C ILE A 367 16.74 30.90 21.13
N ASN A 368 17.56 30.08 21.80
CA ASN A 368 18.70 30.56 22.59
C ASN A 368 19.89 29.63 22.53
N LYS A 369 21.11 30.20 22.44
CA LYS A 369 22.41 29.49 22.49
C LYS A 369 22.70 28.74 23.82
N LYS A 370 21.78 28.73 24.75
CA LYS A 370 21.87 28.07 26.07
C LYS A 370 20.74 27.06 26.31
N ILE A 371 20.26 26.40 25.26
CA ILE A 371 19.29 25.32 25.48
C ILE A 371 20.01 24.18 26.19
N ASP A 372 19.43 23.76 27.30
CA ASP A 372 19.83 22.54 27.98
C ASP A 372 19.75 21.38 26.98
N VAL A 373 20.87 20.69 26.79
CA VAL A 373 21.01 19.55 25.88
C VAL A 373 19.92 18.49 26.16
N ARG A 374 19.49 18.35 27.41
CA ARG A 374 18.39 17.45 27.82
C ARG A 374 17.05 17.86 27.18
N LYS A 375 16.73 19.15 27.17
CA LYS A 375 15.50 19.66 26.52
C LYS A 375 15.52 19.47 25.01
N LEU A 376 16.67 19.69 24.38
CA LEU A 376 16.85 19.49 22.95
C LEU A 376 16.65 18.01 22.57
N ASN A 377 17.23 17.10 23.35
CA ASN A 377 17.08 15.66 23.13
C ASN A 377 15.62 15.21 23.29
N MET A 378 14.93 15.71 24.31
CA MET A 378 13.50 15.47 24.51
C MET A 378 12.68 15.97 23.34
N ASN A 379 13.02 17.16 22.79
CA ASN A 379 12.30 17.73 21.65
C ASN A 379 12.49 16.91 20.36
N ILE A 380 13.68 16.41 20.08
CA ILE A 380 13.94 15.52 18.94
C ILE A 380 13.12 14.23 19.10
N PHE A 381 13.19 13.65 20.27
CA PHE A 381 12.50 12.40 20.56
C PHE A 381 10.98 12.56 20.47
N ASN A 382 10.43 13.60 21.08
CA ASN A 382 9.01 13.92 20.98
C ASN A 382 8.58 14.17 19.52
N SER A 383 9.41 14.84 18.73
CA SER A 383 9.13 15.05 17.31
C SER A 383 9.05 13.75 16.54
N LEU A 384 9.95 12.81 16.79
CA LEU A 384 9.91 11.48 16.19
C LEU A 384 8.69 10.71 16.67
N TYR A 385 8.39 10.73 17.95
CA TYR A 385 7.24 10.08 18.56
C TYR A 385 5.93 10.54 17.94
N PHE A 386 5.71 11.86 17.88
CA PHE A 386 4.51 12.42 17.25
C PHE A 386 4.46 12.17 15.75
N SER A 387 5.62 12.23 15.10
CA SER A 387 5.71 11.93 13.67
C SER A 387 5.35 10.47 13.36
N LEU A 388 5.49 9.56 14.31
CA LEU A 388 5.10 8.15 14.17
C LEU A 388 3.61 7.90 14.42
N GLY A 389 2.80 8.94 14.60
CA GLY A 389 1.34 8.84 14.68
C GLY A 389 0.76 8.75 16.10
N PHE A 390 1.53 9.10 17.14
CA PHE A 390 1.03 9.14 18.51
C PHE A 390 0.42 10.50 18.86
N ASP A 391 -0.77 10.50 19.45
CA ASP A 391 -1.58 11.71 19.68
C ASP A 391 -0.91 12.72 20.63
N HIS A 392 -1.18 14.02 20.34
CA HIS A 392 -0.66 15.18 21.05
C HIS A 392 -1.27 15.43 22.43
N ASN A 393 -2.42 14.85 22.74
CA ASN A 393 -3.28 15.36 23.81
C ASN A 393 -2.85 15.03 25.24
N ASN A 394 -1.81 14.35 25.44
CA ASN A 394 -0.98 14.27 26.65
C ASN A 394 0.13 13.24 26.41
N PRO A 395 1.30 13.60 25.90
CA PRO A 395 2.42 12.74 26.16
C PRO A 395 2.53 12.74 27.69
N ASP A 396 2.00 11.71 28.30
CA ASP A 396 2.34 11.48 29.67
C ASP A 396 3.82 11.73 29.76
N GLU A 397 4.28 12.71 30.56
CA GLU A 397 5.70 12.98 30.79
C GLU A 397 6.45 11.69 31.12
N ASN A 398 5.70 10.64 31.26
CA ASN A 398 6.08 9.30 31.57
C ASN A 398 6.45 8.36 30.40
N ALA A 399 6.22 8.71 29.12
CA ALA A 399 6.63 7.83 28.00
C ALA A 399 8.14 7.72 27.84
N LEU A 400 8.82 8.80 28.22
CA LEU A 400 10.26 8.93 28.16
C LEU A 400 10.83 8.98 29.56
N ALA A 401 12.03 8.45 29.72
CA ALA A 401 12.81 8.56 30.93
C ALA A 401 14.23 8.98 30.58
N ILE A 402 14.91 9.61 31.53
CA ILE A 402 16.36 9.85 31.47
C ILE A 402 17.00 8.80 32.36
N ASP A 403 17.88 7.99 31.77
CA ASP A 403 18.62 6.99 32.53
C ASP A 403 19.71 7.63 33.42
N SER A 404 20.37 6.81 34.25
CA SER A 404 21.46 7.25 35.11
C SER A 404 22.68 7.78 34.37
N LEU A 405 22.75 7.61 33.05
CA LEU A 405 23.84 8.09 32.22
C LEU A 405 23.42 9.31 31.37
N ASP A 406 22.30 9.95 31.72
CA ASP A 406 21.70 11.08 31.00
C ASP A 406 21.28 10.75 29.57
N ASN A 407 21.01 9.45 29.26
CA ASN A 407 20.44 9.10 27.97
C ASN A 407 18.90 9.11 28.04
N ILE A 408 18.28 9.54 26.94
CA ILE A 408 16.83 9.40 26.78
C ILE A 408 16.54 7.95 26.42
N VAL A 409 15.64 7.34 27.18
CA VAL A 409 15.16 5.98 26.96
C VAL A 409 13.65 5.97 26.84
N ILE A 410 13.13 5.12 25.98
CA ILE A 410 11.69 4.81 25.97
C ILE A 410 11.40 3.94 27.18
N LYS A 411 10.41 4.33 27.99
CA LYS A 411 9.96 3.48 29.08
C LYS A 411 9.52 2.11 28.55
N PRO A 412 9.75 1.03 29.31
CA PRO A 412 9.42 -0.33 28.87
C PRO A 412 7.99 -0.46 28.35
N ASP A 413 7.01 0.08 29.05
CA ASP A 413 5.60 -0.02 28.69
C ASP A 413 5.31 0.62 27.32
N PHE A 414 5.93 1.77 27.03
CA PHE A 414 5.81 2.43 25.74
C PHE A 414 6.54 1.68 24.62
N LYS A 415 7.67 1.09 24.96
CA LYS A 415 8.41 0.24 24.02
C LYS A 415 7.57 -0.95 23.58
N GLU A 416 6.96 -1.64 24.55
CA GLU A 416 6.08 -2.78 24.29
C GLU A 416 4.83 -2.37 23.50
N MET A 417 4.21 -1.24 23.83
CA MET A 417 3.08 -0.71 23.07
C MET A 417 3.46 -0.40 21.62
N LEU A 418 4.59 0.28 21.42
CA LEU A 418 5.07 0.60 20.07
C LEU A 418 5.37 -0.66 19.27
N ALA A 419 6.01 -1.66 19.88
CA ALA A 419 6.23 -2.96 19.25
C ALA A 419 4.90 -3.61 18.86
N LEU A 420 3.91 -3.57 19.75
CA LEU A 420 2.61 -4.20 19.57
C LEU A 420 1.84 -3.64 18.39
N ILE A 421 1.77 -2.31 18.23
CA ILE A 421 1.02 -1.71 17.11
C ILE A 421 1.61 -2.04 15.74
N TYR A 422 2.89 -2.42 15.67
CA TYR A 422 3.50 -2.85 14.41
C TYR A 422 3.33 -4.35 14.13
N GLU A 423 2.72 -5.11 15.03
CA GLU A 423 2.33 -6.49 14.72
C GLU A 423 1.26 -6.52 13.62
N PRO A 424 1.30 -7.50 12.71
CA PRO A 424 0.39 -7.55 11.55
C PRO A 424 -1.10 -7.54 11.91
N VAL A 425 -1.46 -8.12 13.06
CA VAL A 425 -2.85 -8.17 13.55
C VAL A 425 -3.43 -6.78 13.83
N PHE A 426 -2.58 -5.79 14.12
CA PHE A 426 -2.95 -4.37 14.24
C PHE A 426 -2.69 -3.66 12.91
N TYR A 427 -3.47 -3.98 11.89
CA TYR A 427 -3.30 -3.42 10.55
C TYR A 427 -3.69 -1.94 10.47
N SER A 428 -3.12 -1.20 9.51
CA SER A 428 -3.52 0.18 9.25
C SER A 428 -4.96 0.21 8.73
N GLY A 429 -5.78 1.13 9.26
CA GLY A 429 -7.21 1.19 8.97
C GLY A 429 -8.09 0.37 9.92
N LEU A 430 -7.52 -0.35 10.89
CA LEU A 430 -8.28 -0.96 11.99
C LEU A 430 -9.12 0.11 12.69
N SER A 431 -10.45 -0.10 12.76
CA SER A 431 -11.32 0.87 13.43
C SER A 431 -11.28 0.72 14.95
N LEU A 432 -11.47 1.83 15.65
CA LEU A 432 -11.60 1.84 17.12
C LEU A 432 -12.74 0.93 17.60
N LYS A 433 -13.81 0.83 16.80
CA LYS A 433 -14.94 -0.07 17.09
C LYS A 433 -14.52 -1.53 17.08
N GLU A 434 -13.80 -1.97 16.06
CA GLU A 434 -13.27 -3.36 15.97
C GLU A 434 -12.30 -3.65 17.11
N PHE A 435 -11.46 -2.68 17.45
CA PHE A 435 -10.55 -2.81 18.58
C PHE A 435 -11.29 -2.94 19.91
N ASP A 436 -12.32 -2.11 20.16
CA ASP A 436 -13.16 -2.21 21.37
C ASP A 436 -13.94 -3.54 21.44
N GLU A 437 -14.36 -4.09 20.31
CA GLU A 437 -14.95 -5.43 20.25
C GLU A 437 -13.92 -6.52 20.61
N ALA A 438 -12.69 -6.42 20.14
CA ALA A 438 -11.60 -7.31 20.53
C ALA A 438 -11.34 -7.28 22.04
N LEU A 439 -11.35 -6.10 22.65
CA LEU A 439 -11.21 -5.96 24.10
C LEU A 439 -12.36 -6.64 24.88
N LYS A 440 -13.59 -6.60 24.39
CA LYS A 440 -14.74 -7.30 25.00
C LYS A 440 -14.57 -8.81 24.92
N ILE A 441 -14.17 -9.34 23.76
CA ILE A 441 -13.88 -10.76 23.56
C ILE A 441 -12.78 -11.22 24.53
N LEU A 442 -11.69 -10.45 24.62
CA LEU A 442 -10.56 -10.77 25.49
C LEU A 442 -10.96 -10.81 26.97
N LYS A 443 -11.74 -9.80 27.42
CA LYS A 443 -12.24 -9.76 28.81
C LYS A 443 -13.10 -11.00 29.12
N SER A 444 -13.99 -11.39 28.19
CA SER A 444 -14.82 -12.60 28.38
C SER A 444 -13.99 -13.88 28.47
N LYS A 445 -12.90 -14.00 27.70
CA LYS A 445 -11.99 -15.15 27.77
C LYS A 445 -11.25 -15.24 29.11
N LYS A 446 -10.82 -14.11 29.66
CA LYS A 446 -10.15 -14.09 30.98
C LYS A 446 -11.10 -14.47 32.11
N TYR A 447 -12.33 -13.98 32.08
CA TYR A 447 -13.34 -14.36 33.09
C TYR A 447 -13.74 -15.84 33.06
N ASN A 448 -13.65 -16.52 31.92
CA ASN A 448 -14.00 -17.93 31.80
C ASN A 448 -12.85 -18.88 32.18
N ASN A 449 -11.66 -18.36 32.42
CA ASN A 449 -10.47 -19.14 32.77
C ASN A 449 -10.00 -18.90 34.23
N GLU A 450 -10.65 -18.01 34.98
CA GLU A 450 -10.55 -17.84 36.42
C GLU A 450 -11.68 -18.59 37.17
#